data_b6bfb2ccaeb0a1b93f670f7372eced69
#
_entry.id   b6bfb2ccaeb0a1b93f670f7372eced69
#
_cell.length_a   1.000
_cell.length_b   1.000
_cell.length_c   1.000
_cell.angle_alpha   90.00
_cell.angle_beta   90.00
_cell.angle_gamma   90.00
#
_symmetry.space_group_name_H-M   'P 1'
#
loop_
_entity.id
_entity.type
_entity.pdbx_description
1 polymer ?
#
loop_
_entity_poly.entity_id
_entity_poly.type
_entity_poly.pdbx_seq_one_letter_code
_entity_poly.pdbx_strand_id
1 'polypeptide(L)'
;VASGYQHNDSFPGSHPLAVGPLGYNGSKAAMELIAKADVVLALGTRLNPFSTLPGYGIDYWPKDASIIQVDINSDRIGLTKKVSVGICGDAKLVAQQILENLSSDAGNKNREERKALIHQTKSAWLQTLSSMDHEDDDPGTTWNNDARERDSDRMSPRMAWRAIQDGLPKEAIISSDIGNNCAIGNAYPTFEEGRK
;
A
#
# COMPACT_ATOMS: atom_id res chain seq x y z
N VAL A 1 1.81 -4.67 7.12
CA VAL A 1 0.45 -4.18 6.81
C VAL A 1 0.51 -3.36 5.53
N ALA A 2 -0.31 -3.73 4.54
CA ALA A 2 -0.52 -2.96 3.32
C ALA A 2 -1.93 -2.36 3.35
N SER A 3 -2.10 -1.15 2.84
CA SER A 3 -3.40 -0.51 2.68
C SER A 3 -3.96 -0.74 1.27
N GLY A 4 -5.27 -0.59 1.11
CA GLY A 4 -5.89 -0.57 -0.21
C GLY A 4 -5.66 0.77 -0.93
N TYR A 5 -5.98 0.82 -2.21
CA TYR A 5 -5.92 2.03 -3.01
C TYR A 5 -6.73 3.17 -2.37
N GLN A 6 -6.10 4.33 -2.19
CA GLN A 6 -6.68 5.53 -1.55
C GLN A 6 -7.06 5.37 -0.06
N HIS A 7 -6.45 4.41 0.64
CA HIS A 7 -6.68 4.19 2.07
C HIS A 7 -5.38 4.17 2.87
N ASN A 8 -4.47 5.09 2.55
CA ASN A 8 -3.18 5.21 3.24
C ASN A 8 -3.33 5.58 4.72
N ASP A 9 -4.48 6.14 5.09
CA ASP A 9 -4.87 6.51 6.44
C ASP A 9 -5.39 5.33 7.29
N SER A 10 -5.50 4.13 6.72
CA SER A 10 -6.01 2.96 7.45
C SER A 10 -5.02 2.37 8.45
N PHE A 11 -3.74 2.73 8.36
CA PHE A 11 -2.69 2.26 9.25
C PHE A 11 -1.55 3.30 9.31
N PRO A 12 -0.97 3.57 10.51
CA PRO A 12 0.09 4.58 10.66
C PRO A 12 1.28 4.33 9.74
N GLY A 13 1.61 5.31 8.90
CA GLY A 13 2.64 5.18 7.86
C GLY A 13 4.06 5.04 8.40
N SER A 14 4.36 5.63 9.58
CA SER A 14 5.65 5.51 10.27
C SER A 14 5.86 4.14 10.91
N HIS A 15 4.80 3.35 11.11
CA HIS A 15 4.91 2.06 11.78
C HIS A 15 5.88 1.13 11.02
N PRO A 16 6.78 0.41 11.70
CA PRO A 16 7.78 -0.46 11.04
C PRO A 16 7.17 -1.52 10.11
N LEU A 17 5.96 -1.97 10.39
CA LEU A 17 5.25 -2.96 9.58
C LEU A 17 4.37 -2.33 8.48
N ALA A 18 4.29 -1.00 8.38
CA ALA A 18 3.60 -0.33 7.28
C ALA A 18 4.43 -0.43 6.01
N VAL A 19 3.86 -0.92 4.92
CA VAL A 19 4.55 -1.07 3.64
C VAL A 19 3.91 -0.27 2.52
N GLY A 20 2.89 0.51 2.83
CA GLY A 20 2.20 1.41 1.91
C GLY A 20 1.02 0.78 1.18
N PRO A 21 0.43 1.52 0.24
CA PRO A 21 -0.74 1.08 -0.49
C PRO A 21 -0.41 0.05 -1.58
N LEU A 22 -1.35 -0.85 -1.81
CA LEU A 22 -1.36 -1.73 -2.98
C LEU A 22 -2.03 -1.05 -4.17
N GLY A 23 -1.85 -1.64 -5.35
CA GLY A 23 -2.60 -1.29 -6.54
C GLY A 23 -1.97 -0.18 -7.38
N TYR A 24 -2.81 0.48 -8.15
CA TYR A 24 -2.38 1.48 -9.12
C TYR A 24 -1.54 2.58 -8.48
N ASN A 25 -0.30 2.74 -8.93
CA ASN A 25 0.71 3.64 -8.37
C ASN A 25 0.94 3.45 -6.86
N GLY A 26 0.73 2.24 -6.35
CA GLY A 26 1.00 1.92 -4.96
C GLY A 26 2.48 1.68 -4.66
N SER A 27 2.74 1.12 -3.50
CA SER A 27 4.10 0.79 -3.04
C SER A 27 4.61 -0.50 -3.69
N LYS A 28 5.74 -0.43 -4.38
CA LYS A 28 6.42 -1.62 -4.89
C LYS A 28 6.80 -2.57 -3.76
N ALA A 29 7.22 -2.04 -2.61
CA ALA A 29 7.52 -2.84 -1.43
C ALA A 29 6.29 -3.63 -0.93
N ALA A 30 5.10 -3.00 -0.92
CA ALA A 30 3.87 -3.70 -0.57
C ALA A 30 3.57 -4.85 -1.55
N MET A 31 3.76 -4.61 -2.84
CA MET A 31 3.54 -5.62 -3.89
C MET A 31 4.51 -6.80 -3.77
N GLU A 32 5.80 -6.53 -3.57
CA GLU A 32 6.82 -7.57 -3.42
C GLU A 32 6.63 -8.41 -2.15
N LEU A 33 6.11 -7.81 -1.09
CA LEU A 33 5.87 -8.51 0.18
C LEU A 33 4.59 -9.34 0.14
N ILE A 34 3.49 -8.79 -0.41
CA ILE A 34 2.25 -9.57 -0.50
C ILE A 34 2.38 -10.75 -1.47
N ALA A 35 3.21 -10.61 -2.51
CA ALA A 35 3.50 -11.72 -3.44
C ALA A 35 4.08 -12.96 -2.77
N LYS A 36 4.70 -12.79 -1.59
CA LYS A 36 5.30 -13.88 -0.80
C LYS A 36 4.40 -14.38 0.32
N ALA A 37 3.17 -13.87 0.41
CA ALA A 37 2.25 -14.26 1.46
C ALA A 37 1.67 -15.66 1.20
N ASP A 38 1.63 -16.47 2.23
CA ASP A 38 0.92 -17.74 2.30
C ASP A 38 -0.51 -17.56 2.85
N VAL A 39 -0.72 -16.50 3.64
CA VAL A 39 -2.03 -16.09 4.17
C VAL A 39 -2.21 -14.58 3.99
N VAL A 40 -3.36 -14.17 3.49
CA VAL A 40 -3.78 -12.77 3.40
C VAL A 40 -5.00 -12.56 4.28
N LEU A 41 -4.86 -11.77 5.35
CA LEU A 41 -5.98 -11.30 6.15
C LEU A 41 -6.44 -9.93 5.61
N ALA A 42 -7.58 -9.93 4.95
CA ALA A 42 -8.18 -8.74 4.33
C ALA A 42 -9.31 -8.19 5.23
N LEU A 43 -9.02 -7.10 5.94
CA LEU A 43 -9.92 -6.49 6.91
C LEU A 43 -10.63 -5.27 6.32
N GLY A 44 -11.96 -5.32 6.21
CA GLY A 44 -12.79 -4.19 5.77
C GLY A 44 -12.51 -3.74 4.34
N THR A 45 -12.04 -4.63 3.49
CA THR A 45 -11.72 -4.33 2.09
C THR A 45 -12.40 -5.30 1.14
N ARG A 46 -13.02 -4.75 0.09
CA ARG A 46 -13.61 -5.54 -0.99
C ARG A 46 -12.59 -6.05 -2.01
N LEU A 47 -11.30 -5.82 -1.78
CA LEU A 47 -10.21 -6.21 -2.69
C LEU A 47 -10.45 -5.73 -4.13
N ASN A 48 -10.87 -4.46 -4.28
CA ASN A 48 -11.26 -3.94 -5.58
C ASN A 48 -10.10 -4.05 -6.61
N PRO A 49 -10.42 -4.06 -7.93
CA PRO A 49 -9.39 -4.20 -8.95
C PRO A 49 -8.27 -3.18 -8.84
N PHE A 50 -8.55 -1.91 -8.54
CA PHE A 50 -7.51 -0.89 -8.39
C PHE A 50 -6.51 -1.19 -7.26
N SER A 51 -6.93 -1.92 -6.22
CA SER A 51 -6.04 -2.38 -5.15
C SER A 51 -5.31 -3.69 -5.47
N THR A 52 -5.64 -4.36 -6.57
CA THR A 52 -5.08 -5.68 -6.93
C THR A 52 -4.56 -5.76 -8.36
N LEU A 53 -4.53 -4.64 -9.09
CA LEU A 53 -3.92 -4.56 -10.42
C LEU A 53 -2.40 -4.74 -10.33
N PRO A 54 -1.80 -5.47 -11.27
CA PRO A 54 -0.36 -5.53 -11.42
C PRO A 54 0.25 -4.12 -11.52
N GLY A 55 1.43 -3.95 -10.92
CA GLY A 55 2.16 -2.68 -10.97
C GLY A 55 3.65 -2.93 -11.11
N TYR A 56 4.37 -2.00 -11.72
CA TYR A 56 5.81 -2.10 -11.93
C TYR A 56 6.26 -3.39 -12.63
N GLY A 57 5.43 -3.93 -13.54
CA GLY A 57 5.70 -5.22 -14.19
C GLY A 57 5.53 -6.46 -13.30
N ILE A 58 5.00 -6.31 -12.08
CA ILE A 58 4.83 -7.38 -11.11
C ILE A 58 3.35 -7.80 -11.07
N ASP A 59 3.06 -9.08 -11.38
CA ASP A 59 1.79 -9.73 -11.04
C ASP A 59 1.91 -10.24 -9.59
N TYR A 60 1.64 -9.33 -8.66
CA TYR A 60 1.98 -9.52 -7.25
C TYR A 60 0.91 -10.25 -6.44
N TRP A 61 -0.29 -10.47 -6.99
CA TRP A 61 -1.32 -11.12 -6.21
C TRP A 61 -0.96 -12.58 -5.95
N PRO A 62 -0.87 -13.02 -4.67
CA PRO A 62 -0.42 -14.38 -4.35
C PRO A 62 -1.49 -15.41 -4.72
N LYS A 63 -1.19 -16.23 -5.75
CA LYS A 63 -2.16 -17.17 -6.33
C LYS A 63 -2.50 -18.33 -5.41
N ASP A 64 -1.53 -18.74 -4.60
CA ASP A 64 -1.63 -19.91 -3.71
C ASP A 64 -1.92 -19.55 -2.26
N ALA A 65 -2.04 -18.25 -1.94
CA ALA A 65 -2.31 -17.82 -0.58
C ALA A 65 -3.75 -18.13 -0.15
N SER A 66 -3.90 -18.51 1.10
CA SER A 66 -5.21 -18.57 1.76
C SER A 66 -5.69 -17.17 2.08
N ILE A 67 -6.84 -16.78 1.52
CA ILE A 67 -7.40 -15.44 1.75
C ILE A 67 -8.53 -15.55 2.78
N ILE A 68 -8.38 -14.82 3.88
CA ILE A 68 -9.40 -14.58 4.90
C ILE A 68 -9.93 -13.18 4.67
N GLN A 69 -11.19 -13.05 4.26
CA GLN A 69 -11.79 -11.74 4.00
C GLN A 69 -12.88 -11.42 5.02
N VAL A 70 -12.78 -10.24 5.60
CA VAL A 70 -13.75 -9.69 6.54
C VAL A 70 -14.37 -8.44 5.93
N ASP A 71 -15.69 -8.46 5.75
CA ASP A 71 -16.45 -7.29 5.31
C ASP A 71 -17.81 -7.26 6.02
N ILE A 72 -18.31 -6.07 6.30
CA ILE A 72 -19.64 -5.91 6.90
C ILE A 72 -20.77 -6.25 5.91
N ASN A 73 -20.48 -6.16 4.63
CA ASN A 73 -21.40 -6.52 3.54
C ASN A 73 -21.02 -7.88 2.97
N SER A 74 -21.87 -8.89 3.19
CA SER A 74 -21.68 -10.26 2.69
C SER A 74 -21.48 -10.34 1.18
N ASP A 75 -22.13 -9.46 0.40
CA ASP A 75 -22.07 -9.47 -1.07
C ASP A 75 -20.70 -9.08 -1.63
N ARG A 76 -19.84 -8.51 -0.79
CA ARG A 76 -18.47 -8.14 -1.14
C ARG A 76 -17.45 -9.24 -0.89
N ILE A 77 -17.84 -10.25 -0.09
CA ILE A 77 -16.94 -11.36 0.25
C ILE A 77 -16.81 -12.30 -0.97
N GLY A 78 -15.60 -12.51 -1.41
CA GLY A 78 -15.31 -13.36 -2.58
C GLY A 78 -15.67 -12.75 -3.93
N LEU A 79 -16.13 -11.50 -3.99
CA LEU A 79 -16.58 -10.85 -5.22
C LEU A 79 -15.46 -10.70 -6.27
N THR A 80 -14.25 -10.35 -5.85
CA THR A 80 -13.14 -10.05 -6.77
C THR A 80 -12.01 -11.06 -6.70
N LYS A 81 -11.85 -11.73 -5.59
CA LYS A 81 -10.83 -12.76 -5.37
C LYS A 81 -11.46 -13.95 -4.68
N LYS A 82 -11.04 -15.17 -5.07
CA LYS A 82 -11.45 -16.39 -4.38
C LYS A 82 -10.96 -16.33 -2.94
N VAL A 83 -11.85 -16.52 -1.98
CA VAL A 83 -11.52 -16.53 -0.55
C VAL A 83 -11.58 -17.95 0.02
N SER A 84 -10.69 -18.22 0.97
CA SER A 84 -10.67 -19.48 1.73
C SER A 84 -11.63 -19.42 2.90
N VAL A 85 -11.71 -18.24 3.56
CA VAL A 85 -12.61 -17.98 4.68
C VAL A 85 -13.24 -16.60 4.50
N GLY A 86 -14.57 -16.53 4.50
CA GLY A 86 -15.33 -15.29 4.47
C GLY A 86 -15.99 -15.05 5.82
N ILE A 87 -15.83 -13.87 6.39
CA ILE A 87 -16.42 -13.47 7.68
C ILE A 87 -17.25 -12.20 7.45
N CYS A 88 -18.56 -12.31 7.60
CA CYS A 88 -19.45 -11.16 7.57
C CYS A 88 -19.50 -10.52 8.97
N GLY A 89 -18.92 -9.31 9.11
CA GLY A 89 -18.87 -8.63 10.40
C GLY A 89 -18.08 -7.33 10.36
N ASP A 90 -18.15 -6.59 11.45
CA ASP A 90 -17.33 -5.39 11.66
C ASP A 90 -15.85 -5.76 11.77
N ALA A 91 -15.02 -5.13 10.94
CA ALA A 91 -13.60 -5.47 10.83
C ALA A 91 -12.84 -5.27 12.16
N LYS A 92 -13.20 -4.27 12.96
CA LYS A 92 -12.59 -4.01 14.27
C LYS A 92 -12.95 -5.11 15.26
N LEU A 93 -14.24 -5.45 15.35
CA LEU A 93 -14.71 -6.48 16.27
C LEU A 93 -14.14 -7.86 15.92
N VAL A 94 -14.12 -8.19 14.62
CA VAL A 94 -13.53 -9.47 14.16
C VAL A 94 -12.03 -9.50 14.44
N ALA A 95 -11.30 -8.41 14.20
CA ALA A 95 -9.87 -8.33 14.50
C ALA A 95 -9.59 -8.51 16.01
N GLN A 96 -10.43 -7.93 16.87
CA GLN A 96 -10.34 -8.13 18.32
C GLN A 96 -10.56 -9.59 18.71
N GLN A 97 -11.59 -10.23 18.17
CA GLN A 97 -11.86 -11.64 18.44
C GLN A 97 -10.73 -12.56 17.94
N ILE A 98 -10.16 -12.26 16.77
CA ILE A 98 -8.98 -12.99 16.28
C ILE A 98 -7.82 -12.84 17.29
N LEU A 99 -7.55 -11.61 17.73
CA LEU A 99 -6.46 -11.34 18.66
C LEU A 99 -6.63 -12.08 20.00
N GLU A 100 -7.84 -12.09 20.54
CA GLU A 100 -8.19 -12.79 21.78
C GLU A 100 -8.03 -14.32 21.71
N ASN A 101 -8.20 -14.88 20.50
CA ASN A 101 -8.07 -16.32 20.25
C ASN A 101 -6.68 -16.74 19.75
N LEU A 102 -5.75 -15.79 19.51
CA LEU A 102 -4.39 -16.14 19.16
C LEU A 102 -3.63 -16.61 20.40
N SER A 103 -2.94 -17.75 20.28
CA SER A 103 -2.03 -18.20 21.34
C SER A 103 -0.86 -17.24 21.52
N SER A 104 -0.27 -17.18 22.72
CA SER A 104 0.90 -16.34 23.02
C SER A 104 2.09 -16.62 22.09
N ASP A 105 2.18 -17.84 21.55
CA ASP A 105 3.25 -18.29 20.65
C ASP A 105 2.88 -18.13 19.18
N ALA A 106 1.67 -17.63 18.87
CA ALA A 106 1.25 -17.41 17.50
C ALA A 106 2.18 -16.42 16.79
N GLY A 107 2.72 -16.84 15.65
CA GLY A 107 3.56 -16.00 14.81
C GLY A 107 5.00 -15.79 15.29
N ASN A 108 5.46 -16.42 16.35
CA ASN A 108 6.85 -16.29 16.83
C ASN A 108 7.86 -16.94 15.88
N LYS A 109 7.47 -18.02 15.19
CA LYS A 109 8.34 -18.67 14.22
C LYS A 109 8.69 -17.72 13.07
N ASN A 110 9.97 -17.53 12.82
CA ASN A 110 10.52 -16.66 11.77
C ASN A 110 10.13 -15.17 11.89
N ARG A 111 9.74 -14.71 13.08
CA ARG A 111 9.28 -13.33 13.28
C ARG A 111 10.36 -12.31 12.94
N GLU A 112 11.58 -12.55 13.37
CA GLU A 112 12.69 -11.62 13.15
C GLU A 112 13.12 -11.62 11.67
N GLU A 113 13.13 -12.77 11.00
CA GLU A 113 13.39 -12.84 9.56
C GLU A 113 12.35 -12.07 8.75
N ARG A 114 11.06 -12.20 9.12
CA ARG A 114 9.99 -11.43 8.45
C ARG A 114 10.13 -9.93 8.67
N LYS A 115 10.49 -9.49 9.89
CA LYS A 115 10.74 -8.07 10.16
C LYS A 115 11.94 -7.55 9.36
N ALA A 116 13.02 -8.31 9.29
CA ALA A 116 14.20 -7.97 8.51
C ALA A 116 13.86 -7.85 7.01
N LEU A 117 13.10 -8.80 6.46
CA LEU A 117 12.64 -8.75 5.08
C LEU A 117 11.78 -7.52 4.80
N ILE A 118 10.83 -7.21 5.69
CA ILE A 118 9.98 -6.02 5.56
C ILE A 118 10.83 -4.75 5.56
N HIS A 119 11.76 -4.64 6.52
CA HIS A 119 12.63 -3.48 6.62
C HIS A 119 13.51 -3.32 5.37
N GLN A 120 14.14 -4.38 4.91
CA GLN A 120 15.00 -4.37 3.72
C GLN A 120 14.20 -3.95 2.47
N THR A 121 13.04 -4.57 2.24
CA THR A 121 12.21 -4.28 1.06
C THR A 121 11.69 -2.85 1.08
N LYS A 122 11.23 -2.37 2.25
CA LYS A 122 10.79 -0.99 2.44
C LYS A 122 11.92 0.02 2.20
N SER A 123 13.11 -0.25 2.76
CA SER A 123 14.26 0.64 2.59
C SER A 123 14.72 0.72 1.13
N ALA A 124 14.77 -0.39 0.42
CA ALA A 124 15.11 -0.42 -1.01
C ALA A 124 14.10 0.39 -1.84
N TRP A 125 12.81 0.29 -1.54
CA TRP A 125 11.78 1.08 -2.22
C TRP A 125 11.92 2.57 -1.94
N LEU A 126 12.16 2.96 -0.69
CA LEU A 126 12.37 4.37 -0.33
C LEU A 126 13.63 4.95 -0.99
N GLN A 127 14.69 4.16 -1.12
CA GLN A 127 15.89 4.56 -1.87
C GLN A 127 15.57 4.76 -3.36
N THR A 128 14.80 3.85 -3.97
CA THR A 128 14.33 3.98 -5.36
C THR A 128 13.51 5.26 -5.53
N LEU A 129 12.57 5.53 -4.64
CA LEU A 129 11.78 6.77 -4.69
C LEU A 129 12.65 8.01 -4.54
N SER A 130 13.66 7.96 -3.67
CA SER A 130 14.59 9.07 -3.48
C SER A 130 15.48 9.30 -4.72
N SER A 131 15.96 8.25 -5.35
CA SER A 131 16.73 8.40 -6.60
C SER A 131 15.89 9.02 -7.72
N MET A 132 14.65 8.59 -7.87
CA MET A 132 13.71 9.16 -8.84
C MET A 132 13.43 10.66 -8.64
N ASP A 133 13.60 11.18 -7.42
CA ASP A 133 13.42 12.61 -7.14
C ASP A 133 14.62 13.45 -7.61
N HIS A 134 15.78 12.84 -7.76
CA HIS A 134 17.06 13.50 -8.10
C HIS A 134 17.53 13.19 -9.52
N GLU A 135 16.95 12.20 -10.19
CA GLU A 135 17.30 11.86 -11.56
C GLU A 135 16.45 12.67 -12.53
N ASP A 136 17.11 13.48 -13.34
CA ASP A 136 16.51 14.17 -14.48
C ASP A 136 16.06 13.17 -15.58
N ASP A 137 16.54 11.94 -15.50
CA ASP A 137 16.22 10.83 -16.39
C ASP A 137 15.48 9.73 -15.65
N ASP A 138 14.15 9.68 -15.78
CA ASP A 138 13.36 8.50 -15.45
C ASP A 138 13.34 7.56 -16.67
N PRO A 139 14.18 6.49 -16.71
CA PRO A 139 14.24 5.57 -17.85
C PRO A 139 12.98 4.73 -18.01
N GLY A 140 12.02 4.85 -17.08
CA GLY A 140 10.77 4.08 -17.08
C GLY A 140 9.56 4.82 -17.64
N THR A 141 9.63 6.11 -17.91
CA THR A 141 8.57 6.85 -18.59
C THR A 141 8.78 6.82 -20.11
N THR A 142 8.41 5.72 -20.75
CA THR A 142 8.29 5.60 -22.21
C THR A 142 7.18 6.48 -22.81
N TRP A 143 6.65 7.43 -22.05
CA TRP A 143 5.72 8.43 -22.53
C TRP A 143 6.48 9.65 -22.98
N ASN A 144 6.75 9.69 -24.29
CA ASN A 144 7.45 10.70 -25.06
C ASN A 144 8.97 10.65 -24.98
N ASN A 145 9.56 9.87 -25.88
CA ASN A 145 10.96 10.01 -26.34
C ASN A 145 11.25 11.34 -27.05
N ASP A 146 10.32 12.28 -27.09
CA ASP A 146 10.65 13.66 -27.40
C ASP A 146 11.28 14.25 -26.14
N ALA A 147 12.60 14.13 -26.06
CA ALA A 147 13.44 14.88 -25.16
C ALA A 147 13.18 16.39 -25.38
N ARG A 148 12.07 16.86 -24.92
CA ARG A 148 11.92 18.26 -24.59
C ARG A 148 12.86 18.47 -23.44
N GLU A 149 13.85 19.33 -23.66
CA GLU A 149 14.70 19.91 -22.62
C GLU A 149 13.83 20.09 -21.38
N ARG A 150 14.01 19.22 -20.38
CA ARG A 150 13.32 19.37 -19.12
C ARG A 150 13.84 20.66 -18.56
N ASP A 151 12.95 21.61 -18.44
CA ASP A 151 13.18 22.86 -17.74
C ASP A 151 13.62 22.46 -16.32
N SER A 152 14.90 22.56 -16.04
CA SER A 152 15.51 22.16 -14.76
C SER A 152 14.88 22.86 -13.54
N ASP A 153 14.10 23.91 -13.83
CA ASP A 153 13.41 24.71 -12.81
C ASP A 153 12.02 24.14 -12.43
N ARG A 154 11.58 23.04 -13.05
CA ARG A 154 10.28 22.44 -12.74
C ARG A 154 10.39 21.36 -11.67
N MET A 155 9.59 21.53 -10.64
CA MET A 155 9.43 20.53 -9.58
C MET A 155 8.68 19.29 -10.11
N SER A 156 9.20 18.08 -9.84
CA SER A 156 8.46 16.86 -10.16
C SER A 156 7.22 16.73 -9.27
N PRO A 157 6.15 16.07 -9.74
CA PRO A 157 4.96 15.85 -8.92
C PRO A 157 5.27 15.12 -7.59
N ARG A 158 6.29 14.26 -7.58
CA ARG A 158 6.75 13.57 -6.37
C ARG A 158 7.39 14.51 -5.37
N MET A 159 8.29 15.39 -5.85
CA MET A 159 8.90 16.43 -5.01
C MET A 159 7.83 17.37 -4.44
N ALA A 160 6.85 17.76 -5.27
CA ALA A 160 5.73 18.59 -4.82
C ALA A 160 4.93 17.91 -3.69
N TRP A 161 4.59 16.62 -3.85
CA TRP A 161 3.89 15.88 -2.81
C TRP A 161 4.71 15.71 -1.53
N ARG A 162 6.02 15.51 -1.64
CA ARG A 162 6.91 15.46 -0.47
C ARG A 162 6.92 16.79 0.26
N ALA A 163 7.09 17.90 -0.45
CA ALA A 163 7.05 19.23 0.15
C ALA A 163 5.70 19.54 0.81
N ILE A 164 4.60 19.14 0.17
CA ILE A 164 3.25 19.25 0.75
C ILE A 164 3.15 18.41 2.03
N GLN A 165 3.59 17.16 1.99
CA GLN A 165 3.53 16.25 3.16
C GLN A 165 4.32 16.81 4.33
N ASP A 166 5.50 17.40 4.09
CA ASP A 166 6.35 17.98 5.13
C ASP A 166 5.74 19.26 5.73
N GLY A 167 4.95 19.99 4.95
CA GLY A 167 4.27 21.22 5.39
C GLY A 167 2.86 21.02 5.97
N LEU A 168 2.26 19.84 5.78
CA LEU A 168 0.90 19.58 6.26
C LEU A 168 0.87 19.33 7.78
N PRO A 169 -0.12 19.87 8.49
CA PRO A 169 -0.39 19.47 9.87
C PRO A 169 -0.84 18.00 9.90
N LYS A 170 -0.56 17.33 11.02
CA LYS A 170 -0.89 15.88 11.18
C LYS A 170 -2.39 15.59 11.08
N GLU A 171 -3.21 16.58 11.36
CA GLU A 171 -4.68 16.51 11.32
C GLU A 171 -5.26 16.85 9.96
N ALA A 172 -4.42 17.15 8.96
CA ALA A 172 -4.88 17.56 7.63
C ALA A 172 -5.72 16.48 6.97
N ILE A 173 -6.83 16.89 6.39
CA ILE A 173 -7.66 16.06 5.53
C ILE A 173 -7.26 16.37 4.09
N ILE A 174 -6.82 15.34 3.37
CA ILE A 174 -6.42 15.46 1.98
C ILE A 174 -7.59 15.03 1.09
N SER A 175 -8.01 15.91 0.20
CA SER A 175 -8.96 15.63 -0.88
C SER A 175 -8.26 15.82 -2.22
N SER A 176 -8.37 14.85 -3.11
CA SER A 176 -7.81 14.95 -4.45
C SER A 176 -8.85 14.53 -5.49
N ASP A 177 -8.79 15.16 -6.66
CA ASP A 177 -9.63 14.80 -7.78
C ASP A 177 -8.94 13.80 -8.71
N ILE A 178 -9.70 13.25 -9.65
CA ILE A 178 -9.23 12.27 -10.63
C ILE A 178 -8.11 12.85 -11.53
N GLY A 179 -7.24 11.96 -11.98
CA GLY A 179 -6.11 12.27 -12.86
C GLY A 179 -4.78 11.89 -12.24
N ASN A 180 -3.68 12.41 -12.77
CA ASN A 180 -2.33 12.12 -12.27
C ASN A 180 -2.15 12.53 -10.81
N ASN A 181 -2.82 13.59 -10.37
CA ASN A 181 -2.78 14.04 -8.97
C ASN A 181 -3.30 12.98 -8.01
N CYS A 182 -4.40 12.33 -8.35
CA CYS A 182 -4.96 11.23 -7.57
C CYS A 182 -4.00 10.04 -7.51
N ALA A 183 -3.42 9.67 -8.65
CA ALA A 183 -2.52 8.53 -8.75
C ALA A 183 -1.24 8.74 -7.92
N ILE A 184 -0.60 9.91 -8.06
CA ILE A 184 0.60 10.27 -7.31
C ILE A 184 0.26 10.48 -5.84
N GLY A 185 -0.85 11.17 -5.55
CA GLY A 185 -1.36 11.37 -4.19
C GLY A 185 -1.75 10.08 -3.48
N ASN A 186 -2.02 8.98 -4.18
CA ASN A 186 -2.19 7.67 -3.55
C ASN A 186 -0.87 7.06 -3.08
N ALA A 187 0.21 7.27 -3.83
CA ALA A 187 1.49 6.62 -3.56
C ALA A 187 2.29 7.28 -2.42
N TYR A 188 2.18 8.60 -2.28
CA TYR A 188 3.11 9.40 -1.47
C TYR A 188 2.63 9.80 -0.08
N PRO A 189 1.37 10.24 0.14
CA PRO A 189 0.95 10.67 1.47
C PRO A 189 1.04 9.55 2.50
N THR A 190 1.59 9.86 3.64
CA THR A 190 1.58 9.02 4.83
C THR A 190 0.76 9.70 5.92
N PHE A 191 -0.05 8.93 6.61
CA PHE A 191 -0.89 9.40 7.69
C PHE A 191 -0.49 8.68 8.96
N GLU A 192 -0.42 9.42 10.08
CA GLU A 192 -0.10 8.85 11.40
C GLU A 192 -1.35 8.52 12.20
N GLU A 193 -2.43 9.24 11.93
CA GLU A 193 -3.73 9.02 12.55
C GLU A 193 -4.74 8.60 11.48
N GLY A 194 -5.51 7.56 11.78
CA GLY A 194 -6.65 7.18 10.95
C GLY A 194 -7.72 8.26 10.95
N ARG A 195 -8.60 8.22 9.95
CA ARG A 195 -9.75 9.13 9.88
C ARG A 195 -10.57 9.06 11.18
N LYS A 196 -10.84 10.23 11.71
CA LYS A 196 -11.81 10.40 12.80
C LYS A 196 -13.22 10.51 12.25
#